data_05c0bd73258e3b7ab15bf2133c9cc035
#
_entry.id   05c0bd73258e3b7ab15bf2133c9cc035
#
_cell.length_a   1.000
_cell.length_b   1.000
_cell.length_c   1.000
_cell.angle_alpha   90.00
_cell.angle_beta   90.00
_cell.angle_gamma   90.00
#
_symmetry.space_group_name_H-M   'P 1'
#
loop_
_entity.id
_entity.type
_entity.pdbx_description
1 polymer ?
#
loop_
_entity_poly.entity_id
_entity_poly.type
_entity_poly.pdbx_seq_one_letter_code
_entity_poly.pdbx_strand_id
1 'polypeptide(L)'
;YAVKQAMKGQKTAYCGDIGCYTLGNAMPLDMTDTCLCMGADITMAQGFYHNEPDTHCFSFIGDSTFFASGITGVVNAVYNQAKQTVCILDNSTTAMTGHQPHPGTGVTMMGEIVEKVSIEKMLTAAGVKSVVTVDPFNQTEAVQAVKDAVKVDGVSAIIFKAPCIA
;
A
#
# COMPACT_ATOMS: atom_id res chain seq x y z
N TYR A 1 -9.82 -3.95 -5.99
CA TYR A 1 -10.93 -3.68 -6.92
C TYR A 1 -11.07 -2.18 -7.20
N ALA A 2 -11.10 -1.30 -6.19
CA ALA A 2 -11.24 0.14 -6.36
C ALA A 2 -10.21 0.75 -7.34
N VAL A 3 -8.92 0.35 -7.21
CA VAL A 3 -7.86 0.81 -8.13
C VAL A 3 -8.16 0.39 -9.57
N LYS A 4 -8.57 -0.85 -9.79
CA LYS A 4 -8.95 -1.34 -11.14
C LYS A 4 -10.09 -0.52 -11.76
N GLN A 5 -11.09 -0.15 -10.96
CA GLN A 5 -12.20 0.66 -11.44
C GLN A 5 -11.78 2.11 -11.72
N ALA A 6 -10.98 2.69 -10.82
CA ALA A 6 -10.52 4.08 -10.97
C ALA A 6 -9.63 4.27 -12.19
N MET A 7 -8.80 3.27 -12.50
CA MET A 7 -7.73 3.36 -13.52
C MET A 7 -8.11 2.70 -14.86
N LYS A 8 -9.37 2.34 -15.04
CA LYS A 8 -9.81 1.69 -16.29
C LYS A 8 -9.44 2.53 -17.53
N GLY A 9 -8.67 1.91 -18.44
CA GLY A 9 -8.20 2.53 -19.68
C GLY A 9 -7.01 3.48 -19.53
N GLN A 10 -6.42 3.56 -18.33
CA GLN A 10 -5.18 4.30 -18.10
C GLN A 10 -3.95 3.39 -18.20
N LYS A 11 -2.81 3.97 -18.55
CA LYS A 11 -1.52 3.26 -18.50
C LYS A 11 -1.06 3.14 -17.05
N THR A 12 -0.92 1.91 -16.55
CA THR A 12 -0.64 1.63 -15.14
C THR A 12 0.42 0.56 -14.98
N ALA A 13 1.14 0.59 -13.86
CA ALA A 13 2.00 -0.48 -13.38
C ALA A 13 1.59 -0.84 -11.94
N TYR A 14 1.33 -2.11 -11.70
CA TYR A 14 0.87 -2.65 -10.42
C TYR A 14 1.97 -3.50 -9.80
N CYS A 15 2.67 -2.95 -8.82
CA CYS A 15 3.74 -3.62 -8.10
C CYS A 15 3.17 -4.25 -6.83
N GLY A 16 3.16 -5.57 -6.79
CA GLY A 16 2.64 -6.35 -5.65
C GLY A 16 3.73 -6.74 -4.67
N ASP A 17 3.32 -6.89 -3.44
CA ASP A 17 4.07 -7.47 -2.34
C ASP A 17 3.57 -8.89 -2.04
N ILE A 18 4.18 -9.59 -1.10
CA ILE A 18 3.84 -10.97 -0.73
C ILE A 18 2.95 -10.96 0.52
N GLY A 19 1.72 -11.40 0.34
CA GLY A 19 0.69 -11.50 1.38
C GLY A 19 -0.58 -12.14 0.83
N CYS A 20 -1.66 -12.21 1.60
CA CYS A 20 -2.96 -12.70 1.13
C CYS A 20 -3.45 -11.93 -0.12
N TYR A 21 -3.11 -10.67 -0.22
CA TYR A 21 -3.43 -9.79 -1.34
C TYR A 21 -2.64 -10.10 -2.63
N THR A 22 -1.60 -10.94 -2.58
CA THR A 22 -0.93 -11.44 -3.80
C THR A 22 -1.92 -12.21 -4.69
N LEU A 23 -2.99 -12.76 -4.11
CA LEU A 23 -4.10 -13.35 -4.86
C LEU A 23 -4.79 -12.35 -5.81
N GLY A 24 -4.54 -11.06 -5.66
CA GLY A 24 -4.97 -10.03 -6.62
C GLY A 24 -4.38 -10.18 -8.02
N ASN A 25 -3.36 -11.04 -8.22
CA ASN A 25 -2.84 -11.37 -9.54
C ASN A 25 -3.78 -12.29 -10.34
N ALA A 26 -4.66 -13.01 -9.63
CA ALA A 26 -5.58 -13.94 -10.28
C ALA A 26 -6.78 -13.23 -10.91
N MET A 27 -7.32 -13.83 -11.97
CA MET A 27 -8.59 -13.39 -12.56
C MET A 27 -9.73 -13.47 -11.53
N PRO A 28 -10.66 -12.54 -11.51
CA PRO A 28 -10.87 -11.44 -12.46
C PRO A 28 -10.12 -10.14 -12.13
N LEU A 29 -9.33 -10.09 -11.07
CA LEU A 29 -8.64 -8.86 -10.67
C LEU A 29 -7.49 -8.53 -11.59
N ASP A 30 -6.53 -9.45 -11.76
CA ASP A 30 -5.36 -9.24 -12.64
C ASP A 30 -4.67 -7.89 -12.35
N MET A 31 -4.29 -7.71 -11.07
CA MET A 31 -3.83 -6.42 -10.52
C MET A 31 -2.43 -6.51 -9.93
N THR A 32 -1.57 -7.36 -10.53
CA THR A 32 -0.17 -7.50 -10.11
C THR A 32 0.68 -7.79 -11.33
N ASP A 33 1.45 -6.81 -11.79
CA ASP A 33 2.40 -6.95 -12.91
C ASP A 33 3.74 -7.50 -12.42
N THR A 34 4.11 -7.17 -11.18
CA THR A 34 5.37 -7.61 -10.57
C THR A 34 5.17 -8.01 -9.12
N CYS A 35 5.88 -9.08 -8.71
CA CYS A 35 5.94 -9.53 -7.31
C CYS A 35 7.28 -10.21 -7.09
N LEU A 36 8.15 -9.64 -6.25
CA LEU A 36 9.52 -10.14 -6.06
C LEU A 36 9.76 -10.65 -4.63
N CYS A 37 9.79 -9.74 -3.66
CA CYS A 37 9.98 -10.05 -2.24
C CYS A 37 9.26 -9.03 -1.36
N MET A 38 9.10 -9.34 -0.07
CA MET A 38 8.37 -8.48 0.86
C MET A 38 9.00 -7.09 0.95
N GLY A 39 8.20 -6.05 0.63
CA GLY A 39 8.59 -4.64 0.63
C GLY A 39 9.22 -4.13 -0.65
N ALA A 40 9.43 -4.98 -1.67
CA ALA A 40 10.00 -4.55 -2.95
C ALA A 40 9.02 -3.81 -3.86
N ASP A 41 7.72 -3.90 -3.61
CA ASP A 41 6.66 -3.28 -4.39
C ASP A 41 6.85 -1.76 -4.52
N ILE A 42 7.16 -1.07 -3.42
CA ILE A 42 7.35 0.39 -3.40
C ILE A 42 8.57 0.81 -4.23
N THR A 43 9.68 0.09 -4.10
CA THR A 43 10.91 0.41 -4.84
C THR A 43 10.81 0.03 -6.32
N MET A 44 10.07 -1.02 -6.66
CA MET A 44 9.77 -1.37 -8.04
C MET A 44 8.87 -0.33 -8.71
N ALA A 45 7.82 0.15 -8.02
CA ALA A 45 6.96 1.23 -8.51
C ALA A 45 7.76 2.52 -8.76
N GLN A 46 8.72 2.84 -7.89
CA GLN A 46 9.65 3.95 -8.10
C GLN A 46 10.50 3.74 -9.35
N GLY A 47 11.03 2.54 -9.55
CA GLY A 47 11.82 2.18 -10.72
C GLY A 47 11.02 2.34 -12.03
N PHE A 48 9.77 1.90 -12.04
CA PHE A 48 8.87 2.12 -13.19
C PHE A 48 8.66 3.61 -13.46
N TYR A 49 8.34 4.40 -12.45
CA TYR A 49 8.12 5.84 -12.61
C TYR A 49 9.33 6.54 -13.23
N HIS A 50 10.55 6.25 -12.78
CA HIS A 50 11.75 6.91 -13.32
C HIS A 50 12.08 6.52 -14.76
N ASN A 51 11.63 5.35 -15.20
CA ASN A 51 11.84 4.90 -16.59
C ASN A 51 10.63 5.23 -17.49
N GLU A 52 9.43 5.28 -16.94
CA GLU A 52 8.17 5.52 -17.66
C GLU A 52 7.30 6.54 -16.92
N PRO A 53 7.66 7.84 -16.91
CA PRO A 53 7.00 8.85 -16.08
C PRO A 53 5.51 9.09 -16.41
N ASP A 54 5.07 8.67 -17.61
CA ASP A 54 3.66 8.74 -18.04
C ASP A 54 2.81 7.55 -17.53
N THR A 55 3.42 6.63 -16.80
CA THR A 55 2.74 5.45 -16.23
C THR A 55 2.32 5.73 -14.79
N HIS A 56 1.04 5.49 -14.47
CA HIS A 56 0.57 5.55 -13.08
C HIS A 56 1.06 4.31 -12.32
N CYS A 57 2.02 4.52 -11.42
CA CYS A 57 2.64 3.45 -10.65
C CYS A 57 1.95 3.26 -9.29
N PHE A 58 1.54 2.04 -9.01
CA PHE A 58 0.94 1.63 -7.75
C PHE A 58 1.79 0.57 -7.08
N SER A 59 1.90 0.63 -5.76
CA SER A 59 2.40 -0.46 -4.93
C SER A 59 1.31 -0.95 -3.99
N PHE A 60 1.24 -2.27 -3.76
CA PHE A 60 0.29 -2.90 -2.86
C PHE A 60 1.04 -3.64 -1.77
N ILE A 61 0.95 -3.16 -0.55
CA ILE A 61 1.68 -3.68 0.60
C ILE A 61 0.75 -3.92 1.79
N GLY A 62 0.98 -4.99 2.54
CA GLY A 62 0.27 -5.21 3.81
C GLY A 62 0.84 -4.36 4.94
N ASP A 63 0.02 -4.15 5.97
CA ASP A 63 0.37 -3.39 7.17
C ASP A 63 1.61 -3.98 7.88
N SER A 64 1.68 -5.29 8.04
CA SER A 64 2.84 -5.97 8.65
C SER A 64 4.13 -5.75 7.84
N THR A 65 4.08 -5.95 6.53
CA THR A 65 5.25 -5.73 5.65
C THR A 65 5.64 -4.26 5.60
N PHE A 66 4.68 -3.34 5.66
CA PHE A 66 4.97 -1.91 5.75
C PHE A 66 5.89 -1.59 6.94
N PHE A 67 5.58 -2.12 8.14
CA PHE A 67 6.43 -1.93 9.31
C PHE A 67 7.77 -2.67 9.21
N ALA A 68 7.80 -3.86 8.62
CA ALA A 68 9.00 -4.69 8.55
C ALA A 68 10.04 -4.15 7.55
N SER A 69 9.60 -3.70 6.36
CA SER A 69 10.51 -3.33 5.27
C SER A 69 9.99 -2.22 4.35
N GLY A 70 8.68 -1.94 4.33
CA GLY A 70 8.09 -0.97 3.40
C GLY A 70 8.46 0.47 3.67
N ILE A 71 8.63 0.86 4.94
CA ILE A 71 8.91 2.26 5.30
C ILE A 71 10.19 2.81 4.67
N THR A 72 11.22 2.00 4.52
CA THR A 72 12.48 2.39 3.87
C THR A 72 12.28 2.70 2.39
N GLY A 73 11.40 1.94 1.72
CA GLY A 73 10.99 2.19 0.34
C GLY A 73 10.24 3.52 0.20
N VAL A 74 9.35 3.85 1.16
CA VAL A 74 8.62 5.13 1.19
C VAL A 74 9.58 6.30 1.33
N VAL A 75 10.49 6.23 2.30
CA VAL A 75 11.51 7.30 2.52
C VAL A 75 12.35 7.50 1.26
N ASN A 76 12.76 6.41 0.61
CA ASN A 76 13.54 6.46 -0.62
C ASN A 76 12.73 7.09 -1.77
N ALA A 77 11.45 6.72 -1.94
CA ALA A 77 10.58 7.26 -2.97
C ALA A 77 10.34 8.77 -2.79
N VAL A 78 10.13 9.23 -1.56
CA VAL A 78 9.97 10.66 -1.24
C VAL A 78 11.28 11.42 -1.53
N TYR A 79 12.41 10.88 -1.07
CA TYR A 79 13.72 11.48 -1.30
C TYR A 79 14.04 11.65 -2.79
N ASN A 80 13.73 10.64 -3.60
CA ASN A 80 13.97 10.65 -5.04
C ASN A 80 12.81 11.28 -5.86
N GLN A 81 11.84 11.91 -5.18
CA GLN A 81 10.71 12.62 -5.81
C GLN A 81 9.91 11.75 -6.80
N ALA A 82 9.77 10.47 -6.47
CA ALA A 82 8.95 9.57 -7.27
C ALA A 82 7.47 9.97 -7.20
N LYS A 83 6.75 9.81 -8.31
CA LYS A 83 5.31 9.96 -8.36
C LYS A 83 4.67 8.58 -8.42
N GLN A 84 4.17 8.14 -7.28
CA GLN A 84 3.52 6.85 -7.16
C GLN A 84 2.47 6.86 -6.06
N THR A 85 1.54 5.90 -6.11
CA THR A 85 0.53 5.69 -5.09
C THR A 85 0.81 4.41 -4.32
N VAL A 86 1.05 4.54 -3.02
CA VAL A 86 1.26 3.40 -2.11
C VAL A 86 -0.08 2.99 -1.51
N CYS A 87 -0.55 1.80 -1.85
CA CYS A 87 -1.77 1.20 -1.34
C CYS A 87 -1.44 0.27 -0.18
N ILE A 88 -1.71 0.70 1.05
CA ILE A 88 -1.48 -0.11 2.25
C ILE A 88 -2.77 -0.84 2.61
N LEU A 89 -2.69 -2.16 2.69
CA LEU A 89 -3.81 -3.04 3.01
C LEU A 89 -3.74 -3.38 4.50
N ASP A 90 -4.39 -2.55 5.32
CA ASP A 90 -4.40 -2.64 6.80
C ASP A 90 -5.55 -3.53 7.25
N ASN A 91 -5.25 -4.78 7.58
CA ASN A 91 -6.18 -5.71 8.22
C ASN A 91 -5.91 -5.90 9.73
N SER A 92 -4.99 -5.12 10.29
CA SER A 92 -4.61 -5.10 11.69
C SER A 92 -4.07 -6.43 12.24
N THR A 93 -3.44 -7.25 11.36
CA THR A 93 -2.80 -8.51 11.77
C THR A 93 -1.86 -9.03 10.69
N THR A 94 -0.86 -9.84 11.07
CA THR A 94 -0.04 -10.62 10.13
C THR A 94 -0.76 -11.93 9.81
N ALA A 95 -1.82 -11.89 8.99
CA ALA A 95 -2.76 -12.99 8.83
C ALA A 95 -2.17 -14.25 8.22
N MET A 96 -1.42 -14.13 7.11
CA MET A 96 -0.94 -15.27 6.30
C MET A 96 -0.12 -16.30 7.09
N THR A 97 0.65 -15.85 8.07
CA THR A 97 1.57 -16.70 8.84
C THR A 97 1.04 -17.09 10.23
N GLY A 98 -0.21 -16.78 10.54
CA GLY A 98 -0.87 -17.21 11.77
C GLY A 98 -1.26 -16.09 12.73
N HIS A 99 -1.64 -14.93 12.21
CA HIS A 99 -2.17 -13.80 12.97
C HIS A 99 -1.22 -13.23 14.03
N GLN A 100 0.08 -13.15 13.70
CA GLN A 100 1.06 -12.54 14.61
C GLN A 100 0.81 -11.04 14.79
N PRO A 101 1.13 -10.50 15.99
CA PRO A 101 1.13 -9.06 16.19
C PRO A 101 2.24 -8.37 15.39
N HIS A 102 2.00 -7.11 15.08
CA HIS A 102 2.97 -6.18 14.49
C HIS A 102 2.79 -4.79 15.13
N PRO A 103 3.67 -3.81 14.90
CA PRO A 103 3.61 -2.52 15.62
C PRO A 103 2.26 -1.79 15.55
N GLY A 104 1.45 -2.00 14.51
CA GLY A 104 0.11 -1.40 14.36
C GLY A 104 -1.01 -2.11 15.10
N THR A 105 -0.76 -3.29 15.71
CA THR A 105 -1.82 -4.07 16.38
C THR A 105 -2.13 -3.57 17.79
N GLY A 106 -1.15 -2.94 18.48
CA GLY A 106 -1.27 -2.53 19.88
C GLY A 106 -1.01 -3.67 20.87
N VAL A 107 -0.39 -4.76 20.42
CA VAL A 107 0.02 -5.89 21.25
C VAL A 107 1.46 -6.25 20.91
N THR A 108 2.30 -6.42 21.93
CA THR A 108 3.69 -6.86 21.75
C THR A 108 3.75 -8.37 21.45
N MET A 109 4.93 -8.84 20.99
CA MET A 109 5.16 -10.28 20.80
C MET A 109 5.04 -11.09 22.11
N MET A 110 5.18 -10.45 23.26
CA MET A 110 5.01 -11.08 24.59
C MET A 110 3.57 -10.97 25.13
N GLY A 111 2.64 -10.40 24.33
CA GLY A 111 1.23 -10.29 24.68
C GLY A 111 0.85 -9.06 25.53
N GLU A 112 1.79 -8.12 25.73
CA GLU A 112 1.51 -6.88 26.46
C GLU A 112 0.73 -5.90 25.59
N ILE A 113 -0.25 -5.21 26.19
CA ILE A 113 -1.02 -4.16 25.53
C ILE A 113 -0.19 -2.87 25.53
N VAL A 114 0.00 -2.28 24.36
CA VAL A 114 0.78 -1.05 24.15
C VAL A 114 0.07 -0.10 23.18
N GLU A 115 0.54 1.14 23.08
CA GLU A 115 0.05 2.07 22.09
C GLU A 115 0.41 1.59 20.66
N LYS A 116 -0.56 1.71 19.75
CA LYS A 116 -0.37 1.36 18.33
C LYS A 116 0.55 2.36 17.66
N VAL A 117 1.50 1.86 16.87
CA VAL A 117 2.24 2.70 15.95
C VAL A 117 1.36 3.04 14.75
N SER A 118 1.19 4.32 14.46
CA SER A 118 0.33 4.80 13.39
C SER A 118 1.05 4.82 12.05
N ILE A 119 0.54 4.05 11.08
CA ILE A 119 0.99 4.08 9.68
C ILE A 119 0.85 5.49 9.10
N GLU A 120 -0.28 6.14 9.33
CA GLU A 120 -0.58 7.48 8.83
C GLU A 120 0.44 8.52 9.32
N LYS A 121 0.77 8.50 10.63
CA LYS A 121 1.78 9.40 11.20
C LYS A 121 3.16 9.13 10.61
N MET A 122 3.53 7.86 10.39
CA MET A 122 4.81 7.50 9.78
C MET A 122 4.92 7.97 8.33
N LEU A 123 3.87 7.79 7.54
CA LEU A 123 3.81 8.27 6.16
C LEU A 123 3.93 9.80 6.09
N THR A 124 3.20 10.49 6.95
CA THR A 124 3.23 11.96 7.03
C THR A 124 4.62 12.45 7.45
N ALA A 125 5.23 11.82 8.45
CA ALA A 125 6.58 12.16 8.91
C ALA A 125 7.65 11.88 7.83
N ALA A 126 7.46 10.85 6.99
CA ALA A 126 8.32 10.57 5.85
C ALA A 126 8.19 11.59 4.70
N GLY A 127 7.19 12.46 4.72
CA GLY A 127 6.97 13.50 3.70
C GLY A 127 6.06 13.06 2.55
N VAL A 128 5.25 12.03 2.75
CA VAL A 128 4.21 11.64 1.78
C VAL A 128 3.22 12.78 1.62
N LYS A 129 2.96 13.19 0.36
CA LYS A 129 2.20 14.40 0.03
C LYS A 129 0.71 14.33 0.36
N SER A 130 0.14 13.13 0.26
CA SER A 130 -1.27 12.88 0.56
C SER A 130 -1.40 11.52 1.22
N VAL A 131 -2.06 11.46 2.35
CA VAL A 131 -2.37 10.21 3.08
C VAL A 131 -3.85 10.20 3.38
N VAL A 132 -4.55 9.17 2.93
CA VAL A 132 -5.98 8.99 3.18
C VAL A 132 -6.26 7.57 3.64
N THR A 133 -7.16 7.43 4.62
CA THR A 133 -7.66 6.13 5.07
C THR A 133 -9.09 5.95 4.61
N VAL A 134 -9.39 4.81 3.98
CA VAL A 134 -10.71 4.49 3.43
C VAL A 134 -11.14 3.08 3.82
N ASP A 135 -12.44 2.90 3.94
CA ASP A 135 -13.05 1.57 3.99
C ASP A 135 -13.10 0.98 2.58
N PRO A 136 -12.41 -0.16 2.30
CA PRO A 136 -12.43 -0.79 0.99
C PRO A 136 -13.81 -1.31 0.57
N PHE A 137 -14.76 -1.47 1.50
CA PHE A 137 -16.14 -1.85 1.20
C PHE A 137 -17.00 -0.66 0.75
N ASN A 138 -16.62 0.57 1.10
CA ASN A 138 -17.21 1.77 0.51
C ASN A 138 -16.56 2.06 -0.85
N GLN A 139 -17.04 1.38 -1.88
CA GLN A 139 -16.45 1.43 -3.22
C GLN A 139 -16.44 2.84 -3.82
N THR A 140 -17.45 3.65 -3.55
CA THR A 140 -17.52 5.03 -4.08
C THR A 140 -16.38 5.87 -3.52
N GLU A 141 -16.19 5.84 -2.21
CA GLU A 141 -15.12 6.56 -1.53
C GLU A 141 -13.73 6.03 -1.92
N ALA A 142 -13.57 4.71 -1.95
CA ALA A 142 -12.32 4.06 -2.31
C ALA A 142 -11.88 4.40 -3.75
N VAL A 143 -12.80 4.38 -4.71
CA VAL A 143 -12.52 4.76 -6.11
C VAL A 143 -12.17 6.26 -6.20
N GLN A 144 -12.88 7.12 -5.46
CA GLN A 144 -12.59 8.55 -5.46
C GLN A 144 -11.22 8.84 -4.86
N ALA A 145 -10.86 8.18 -3.75
CA ALA A 145 -9.54 8.31 -3.14
C ALA A 145 -8.40 7.97 -4.13
N VAL A 146 -8.56 6.92 -4.92
CA VAL A 146 -7.59 6.56 -5.98
C VAL A 146 -7.49 7.66 -7.03
N LYS A 147 -8.63 8.16 -7.52
CA LYS A 147 -8.66 9.24 -8.53
C LYS A 147 -8.00 10.53 -8.05
N ASP A 148 -8.06 10.81 -6.76
CA ASP A 148 -7.43 12.00 -6.18
C ASP A 148 -5.94 11.74 -5.89
N ALA A 149 -5.57 10.55 -5.43
CA ALA A 149 -4.19 10.17 -5.17
C ALA A 149 -3.30 10.26 -6.41
N VAL A 150 -3.78 9.83 -7.57
CA VAL A 150 -2.99 9.87 -8.83
C VAL A 150 -2.74 11.28 -9.37
N LYS A 151 -3.49 12.27 -8.91
CA LYS A 151 -3.29 13.69 -9.27
C LYS A 151 -2.17 14.34 -8.46
N VAL A 152 -1.76 13.73 -7.35
CA VAL A 152 -0.74 14.26 -6.46
C VAL A 152 0.61 14.24 -7.17
N ASP A 153 1.31 15.36 -7.15
CA ASP A 153 2.66 15.46 -7.68
C ASP A 153 3.67 15.03 -6.61
N GLY A 154 3.96 13.75 -6.58
CA GLY A 154 4.83 13.08 -5.64
C GLY A 154 4.25 11.77 -5.11
N VAL A 155 4.75 11.30 -3.98
CA VAL A 155 4.25 10.09 -3.33
C VAL A 155 2.93 10.38 -2.64
N SER A 156 1.89 9.60 -2.96
CA SER A 156 0.63 9.54 -2.26
C SER A 156 0.42 8.17 -1.62
N ALA A 157 -0.39 8.10 -0.56
CA ALA A 157 -0.71 6.84 0.10
C ALA A 157 -2.21 6.72 0.39
N ILE A 158 -2.74 5.53 0.17
CA ILE A 158 -4.11 5.16 0.54
C ILE A 158 -4.04 3.96 1.48
N ILE A 159 -4.57 4.13 2.68
CA ILE A 159 -4.69 3.05 3.66
C ILE A 159 -6.09 2.46 3.52
N PHE A 160 -6.18 1.28 2.91
CA PHE A 160 -7.41 0.50 2.83
C PHE A 160 -7.56 -0.31 4.11
N LYS A 161 -8.43 0.15 5.00
CA LYS A 161 -8.56 -0.41 6.33
C LYS A 161 -9.83 -1.22 6.50
N ALA A 162 -9.67 -2.53 6.72
CA ALA A 162 -10.75 -3.44 7.05
C ALA A 162 -10.20 -4.63 7.85
N PRO A 163 -10.94 -5.18 8.82
CA PRO A 163 -10.47 -6.31 9.60
C PRO A 163 -10.27 -7.56 8.74
N CYS A 164 -9.34 -8.42 9.15
CA CYS A 164 -9.20 -9.74 8.57
C CYS A 164 -10.48 -10.55 8.77
N ILE A 165 -10.88 -11.32 7.76
CA ILE A 165 -12.09 -12.15 7.79
C ILE A 165 -11.82 -13.60 8.23
N ALA A 166 -10.54 -13.97 8.41
CA ALA A 166 -10.13 -15.31 8.82
C ALA A 166 -10.06 -15.45 10.35
#